data_52135eaa9fbd9a6f2ba0fc929f79a1bd
#
_entry.id   52135eaa9fbd9a6f2ba0fc929f79a1bd
#
_cell.length_a   1.000
_cell.length_b   1.000
_cell.length_c   1.000
_cell.angle_alpha   90.00
_cell.angle_beta   90.00
_cell.angle_gamma   90.00
#
_symmetry.space_group_name_H-M   'P 1'
#
loop_
_entity.id
_entity.type
_entity.pdbx_description
1 polymer ?
#
loop_
_entity_poly.entity_id
_entity_poly.type
_entity_poly.pdbx_seq_one_letter_code
_entity_poly.pdbx_strand_id
1 'polypeptide(L)'
;ASDVYKRQLVWGPPGDGAVVAVHGNLSHKADTPIQLLAEAASARALQVLSFDLPGHGGRKDEPAPCRIQVCVPELKAVMGYAKKRWAHVGLFACSLGACFSLAAYADEPLEQALFLSPVLDMRRLIENMMGWFGVTQERLCRERAIETPTGETLYWDYYCYVKEHPVRRWDTPTSILCGGRDELCEPDVTARFARQYGCRLLTRPEAGHYFHTPKELEALRQWLTASL
;
A
#
# COMPACT_ATOMS: atom_id res chain seq x y z
N ALA A 1 16.05 -17.84 -4.13
CA ALA A 1 15.78 -16.52 -4.69
C ALA A 1 14.43 -16.60 -5.37
N SER A 2 13.45 -15.94 -4.81
CA SER A 2 12.06 -16.01 -5.23
C SER A 2 11.87 -15.49 -6.66
N ASP A 3 10.92 -16.06 -7.40
CA ASP A 3 10.49 -15.65 -8.74
C ASP A 3 9.90 -14.22 -8.82
N VAL A 4 9.90 -13.47 -7.72
CA VAL A 4 9.46 -12.06 -7.62
C VAL A 4 10.12 -11.20 -8.68
N TYR A 5 11.39 -11.45 -9.02
CA TYR A 5 12.12 -10.72 -10.05
C TYR A 5 11.67 -10.99 -11.49
N LYS A 6 10.92 -12.06 -11.74
CA LYS A 6 10.55 -12.47 -13.10
C LYS A 6 9.18 -11.96 -13.56
N ARG A 7 8.40 -11.36 -12.65
CA ARG A 7 7.01 -10.95 -12.92
C ARG A 7 6.75 -9.46 -12.67
N GLN A 8 7.83 -8.66 -12.73
CA GLN A 8 7.73 -7.21 -12.60
C GLN A 8 7.36 -6.55 -13.93
N LEU A 9 6.74 -5.37 -13.86
CA LEU A 9 6.57 -4.46 -14.98
C LEU A 9 7.41 -3.20 -14.72
N VAL A 10 8.10 -2.75 -15.75
CA VAL A 10 8.78 -1.45 -15.79
C VAL A 10 8.07 -0.61 -16.84
N TRP A 11 7.50 0.51 -16.41
CA TRP A 11 6.77 1.45 -17.25
C TRP A 11 7.65 2.65 -17.58
N GLY A 12 7.42 3.22 -18.74
CA GLY A 12 8.11 4.44 -19.18
C GLY A 12 9.48 4.22 -19.82
N PRO A 13 10.02 5.24 -20.48
CA PRO A 13 11.33 5.20 -21.10
C PRO A 13 12.45 5.08 -20.05
N PRO A 14 13.64 4.55 -20.42
CA PRO A 14 14.79 4.54 -19.52
C PRO A 14 15.12 5.92 -18.96
N GLY A 15 15.46 5.98 -17.67
CA GLY A 15 15.80 7.20 -16.92
C GLY A 15 16.56 6.88 -15.65
N ASP A 16 16.99 7.91 -14.94
CA ASP A 16 17.82 7.83 -13.72
C ASP A 16 16.98 7.60 -12.45
N GLY A 17 15.69 7.84 -12.52
CA GLY A 17 14.78 7.74 -11.40
C GLY A 17 13.62 6.77 -11.64
N ALA A 18 13.13 6.18 -10.58
CA ALA A 18 11.95 5.33 -10.61
C ALA A 18 11.07 5.48 -9.38
N VAL A 19 9.79 5.15 -9.55
CA VAL A 19 8.83 4.98 -8.45
C VAL A 19 8.51 3.50 -8.31
N VAL A 20 8.80 2.93 -7.16
CA VAL A 20 8.35 1.57 -6.81
C VAL A 20 6.87 1.63 -6.46
N ALA A 21 6.03 0.87 -7.17
CA ALA A 21 4.59 0.89 -7.00
C ALA A 21 4.09 -0.40 -6.34
N VAL A 22 3.42 -0.26 -5.19
CA VAL A 22 2.86 -1.35 -4.40
C VAL A 22 1.33 -1.22 -4.39
N HIS A 23 0.65 -2.18 -5.02
CA HIS A 23 -0.80 -2.18 -5.11
C HIS A 23 -1.49 -2.56 -3.79
N GLY A 24 -2.81 -2.38 -3.71
CA GLY A 24 -3.64 -2.75 -2.56
C GLY A 24 -4.20 -4.17 -2.65
N ASN A 25 -5.10 -4.50 -1.71
CA ASN A 25 -5.84 -5.76 -1.73
C ASN A 25 -6.77 -5.83 -2.94
N LEU A 26 -7.04 -7.04 -3.44
CA LEU A 26 -7.88 -7.32 -4.62
C LEU A 26 -7.43 -6.62 -5.92
N SER A 27 -6.18 -6.18 -5.98
CA SER A 27 -5.58 -5.42 -7.07
C SER A 27 -4.41 -6.19 -7.73
N HIS A 28 -3.66 -5.55 -8.60
CA HIS A 28 -2.50 -6.13 -9.27
C HIS A 28 -1.55 -5.05 -9.81
N LYS A 29 -0.36 -5.46 -10.28
CA LYS A 29 0.72 -4.58 -10.76
C LYS A 29 0.37 -3.67 -11.95
N ALA A 30 -0.73 -3.89 -12.61
CA ALA A 30 -1.20 -3.11 -13.76
C ALA A 30 -2.61 -2.53 -13.52
N ASP A 31 -2.99 -2.31 -12.26
CA ASP A 31 -4.26 -1.70 -11.90
C ASP A 31 -4.30 -0.21 -12.29
N THR A 32 -5.51 0.33 -12.43
CA THR A 32 -5.73 1.71 -12.89
C THR A 32 -4.92 2.76 -12.14
N PRO A 33 -4.81 2.77 -10.79
CA PRO A 33 -3.95 3.71 -10.09
C PRO A 33 -2.48 3.65 -10.50
N ILE A 34 -1.96 2.44 -10.78
CA ILE A 34 -0.58 2.26 -11.23
C ILE A 34 -0.38 2.71 -12.68
N GLN A 35 -1.38 2.51 -13.54
CA GLN A 35 -1.35 3.03 -14.91
C GLN A 35 -1.31 4.56 -14.93
N LEU A 36 -2.17 5.21 -14.12
CA LEU A 36 -2.18 6.67 -13.96
C LEU A 36 -0.86 7.20 -13.38
N LEU A 37 -0.28 6.49 -12.43
CA LEU A 37 1.06 6.79 -11.92
C LEU A 37 2.10 6.72 -13.05
N ALA A 38 2.07 5.65 -13.86
CA ALA A 38 3.02 5.47 -14.96
C ALA A 38 2.92 6.58 -16.01
N GLU A 39 1.71 7.03 -16.34
CA GLU A 39 1.47 8.17 -17.22
C GLU A 39 2.09 9.45 -16.64
N ALA A 40 1.82 9.77 -15.37
CA ALA A 40 2.34 10.97 -14.71
C ALA A 40 3.87 10.92 -14.54
N ALA A 41 4.43 9.77 -14.17
CA ALA A 41 5.86 9.55 -14.00
C ALA A 41 6.62 9.69 -15.33
N SER A 42 6.08 9.14 -16.42
CA SER A 42 6.68 9.24 -17.76
C SER A 42 6.82 10.70 -18.22
N ALA A 43 5.88 11.57 -17.87
CA ALA A 43 5.95 13.00 -18.16
C ALA A 43 7.08 13.71 -17.39
N ARG A 44 7.64 13.08 -16.37
CA ARG A 44 8.77 13.56 -15.55
C ARG A 44 10.07 12.78 -15.81
N ALA A 45 10.12 11.98 -16.87
CA ALA A 45 11.24 11.08 -17.18
C ALA A 45 11.54 10.06 -16.05
N LEU A 46 10.55 9.71 -15.25
CA LEU A 46 10.63 8.67 -14.23
C LEU A 46 10.05 7.36 -14.75
N GLN A 47 10.67 6.25 -14.40
CA GLN A 47 10.10 4.92 -14.60
C GLN A 47 9.20 4.52 -13.43
N VAL A 48 8.30 3.56 -13.65
CA VAL A 48 7.56 2.92 -12.58
C VAL A 48 7.88 1.43 -12.57
N LEU A 49 8.29 0.92 -11.41
CA LEU A 49 8.50 -0.50 -11.18
C LEU A 49 7.32 -1.04 -10.38
N SER A 50 6.50 -1.90 -10.99
CA SER A 50 5.36 -2.52 -10.33
C SER A 50 5.45 -4.05 -10.34
N PHE A 51 4.85 -4.70 -9.34
CA PHE A 51 4.87 -6.16 -9.15
C PHE A 51 3.61 -6.61 -8.40
N ASP A 52 3.29 -7.91 -8.51
CA ASP A 52 2.15 -8.49 -7.81
C ASP A 52 2.57 -8.94 -6.40
N LEU A 53 1.77 -8.59 -5.40
CA LEU A 53 1.87 -9.14 -4.04
C LEU A 53 1.46 -10.63 -4.03
N PRO A 54 1.87 -11.42 -3.02
CA PRO A 54 1.41 -12.80 -2.84
C PRO A 54 -0.11 -12.90 -2.88
N GLY A 55 -0.65 -13.90 -3.56
CA GLY A 55 -2.09 -14.10 -3.70
C GLY A 55 -2.81 -13.13 -4.65
N HIS A 56 -2.08 -12.28 -5.40
CA HIS A 56 -2.66 -11.27 -6.28
C HIS A 56 -2.15 -11.36 -7.71
N GLY A 57 -2.94 -10.86 -8.65
CA GLY A 57 -2.58 -10.75 -10.06
C GLY A 57 -2.07 -12.06 -10.64
N GLY A 58 -0.87 -12.07 -11.19
CA GLY A 58 -0.21 -13.27 -11.71
C GLY A 58 0.29 -14.26 -10.63
N ARG A 59 0.11 -13.93 -9.35
CA ARG A 59 0.48 -14.75 -8.18
C ARG A 59 -0.75 -15.23 -7.38
N LYS A 60 -1.95 -15.13 -7.94
CA LYS A 60 -3.22 -15.44 -7.27
C LYS A 60 -3.31 -16.87 -6.73
N ASP A 61 -2.59 -17.81 -7.37
CA ASP A 61 -2.60 -19.22 -7.00
C ASP A 61 -1.45 -19.60 -6.03
N GLU A 62 -0.66 -18.62 -5.58
CA GLU A 62 0.39 -18.85 -4.59
C GLU A 62 -0.23 -19.05 -3.19
N PRO A 63 0.18 -20.10 -2.46
CA PRO A 63 -0.40 -20.40 -1.15
C PRO A 63 0.06 -19.45 -0.04
N ALA A 64 1.06 -18.61 -0.29
CA ALA A 64 1.60 -17.69 0.69
C ALA A 64 0.58 -16.57 1.00
N PRO A 65 0.22 -16.34 2.27
CA PRO A 65 -0.74 -15.32 2.63
C PRO A 65 -0.17 -13.91 2.42
N CYS A 66 -1.01 -12.98 1.96
CA CYS A 66 -0.64 -11.57 1.81
C CYS A 66 -0.63 -10.87 3.18
N ARG A 67 0.46 -11.01 3.93
CA ARG A 67 0.65 -10.45 5.28
C ARG A 67 2.02 -9.77 5.41
N ILE A 68 2.16 -8.88 6.38
CA ILE A 68 3.41 -8.13 6.63
C ILE A 68 4.62 -9.06 6.68
N GLN A 69 4.55 -10.17 7.43
CA GLN A 69 5.66 -11.11 7.60
C GLN A 69 6.15 -11.74 6.30
N VAL A 70 5.24 -11.94 5.34
CA VAL A 70 5.54 -12.50 4.02
C VAL A 70 5.95 -11.42 3.02
N CYS A 71 5.23 -10.30 3.03
CA CYS A 71 5.43 -9.24 2.05
C CYS A 71 6.69 -8.40 2.31
N VAL A 72 7.05 -8.13 3.56
CA VAL A 72 8.20 -7.27 3.90
C VAL A 72 9.53 -7.79 3.34
N PRO A 73 9.90 -9.06 3.46
CA PRO A 73 11.12 -9.57 2.82
C PRO A 73 11.13 -9.41 1.30
N GLU A 74 10.00 -9.60 0.64
CA GLU A 74 9.87 -9.43 -0.81
C GLU A 74 9.98 -7.95 -1.21
N LEU A 75 9.32 -7.07 -0.49
CA LEU A 75 9.41 -5.62 -0.71
C LEU A 75 10.86 -5.13 -0.56
N LYS A 76 11.57 -5.57 0.48
CA LYS A 76 12.99 -5.26 0.67
C LYS A 76 13.85 -5.75 -0.50
N ALA A 77 13.56 -6.94 -1.02
CA ALA A 77 14.26 -7.47 -2.20
C ALA A 77 13.99 -6.63 -3.46
N VAL A 78 12.72 -6.19 -3.68
CA VAL A 78 12.35 -5.30 -4.79
C VAL A 78 13.06 -3.93 -4.65
N MET A 79 13.08 -3.37 -3.46
CA MET A 79 13.78 -2.10 -3.21
C MET A 79 15.30 -2.24 -3.45
N GLY A 80 15.90 -3.33 -3.00
CA GLY A 80 17.32 -3.64 -3.28
C GLY A 80 17.62 -3.78 -4.77
N TYR A 81 16.68 -4.30 -5.56
CA TYR A 81 16.79 -4.30 -7.02
C TYR A 81 16.65 -2.89 -7.60
N ALA A 82 15.66 -2.13 -7.14
CA ALA A 82 15.41 -0.77 -7.62
C ALA A 82 16.63 0.14 -7.40
N LYS A 83 17.20 0.13 -6.21
CA LYS A 83 18.38 0.94 -5.86
C LYS A 83 19.67 0.58 -6.60
N LYS A 84 19.77 -0.63 -7.14
CA LYS A 84 20.89 -1.03 -8.03
C LYS A 84 20.72 -0.51 -9.45
N ARG A 85 19.50 -0.18 -9.84
CA ARG A 85 19.14 0.18 -11.22
C ARG A 85 18.91 1.68 -11.40
N TRP A 86 18.42 2.38 -10.37
CA TRP A 86 18.08 3.80 -10.41
C TRP A 86 18.77 4.55 -9.27
N ALA A 87 19.28 5.73 -9.59
CA ALA A 87 19.93 6.61 -8.61
C ALA A 87 18.90 7.24 -7.66
N HIS A 88 17.70 7.54 -8.17
CA HIS A 88 16.62 8.19 -7.44
C HIS A 88 15.41 7.27 -7.37
N VAL A 89 15.00 6.90 -6.16
CA VAL A 89 13.88 5.97 -5.95
C VAL A 89 12.82 6.59 -5.05
N GLY A 90 11.63 6.76 -5.62
CA GLY A 90 10.40 7.09 -4.89
C GLY A 90 9.53 5.87 -4.65
N LEU A 91 8.45 6.08 -3.92
CA LEU A 91 7.46 5.06 -3.57
C LEU A 91 6.05 5.54 -3.91
N PHE A 92 5.23 4.65 -4.47
CA PHE A 92 3.79 4.79 -4.52
C PHE A 92 3.16 3.56 -3.90
N ALA A 93 2.18 3.73 -3.03
CA ALA A 93 1.52 2.59 -2.42
C ALA A 93 0.03 2.84 -2.17
N CYS A 94 -0.80 1.83 -2.46
CA CYS A 94 -2.24 1.85 -2.26
C CYS A 94 -2.64 0.99 -1.07
N SER A 95 -3.55 1.49 -0.23
CA SER A 95 -4.26 0.72 0.79
C SER A 95 -3.33 -0.20 1.61
N LEU A 96 -3.51 -1.51 1.50
CA LEU A 96 -2.69 -2.55 2.15
C LEU A 96 -1.20 -2.44 1.78
N GLY A 97 -0.92 -2.09 0.53
CA GLY A 97 0.44 -1.87 0.05
C GLY A 97 1.19 -0.79 0.82
N ALA A 98 0.49 0.26 1.28
CA ALA A 98 1.08 1.30 2.12
C ALA A 98 1.50 0.75 3.49
N CYS A 99 0.67 -0.08 4.12
CA CYS A 99 0.99 -0.73 5.38
C CYS A 99 2.28 -1.59 5.28
N PHE A 100 2.37 -2.39 4.23
CA PHE A 100 3.55 -3.22 4.00
C PHE A 100 4.80 -2.39 3.68
N SER A 101 4.63 -1.30 2.93
CA SER A 101 5.70 -0.37 2.61
C SER A 101 6.23 0.36 3.85
N LEU A 102 5.35 0.81 4.73
CA LEU A 102 5.74 1.41 6.01
C LEU A 102 6.57 0.45 6.86
N ALA A 103 6.19 -0.85 6.89
CA ALA A 103 6.95 -1.86 7.62
C ALA A 103 8.28 -2.24 6.95
N ALA A 104 8.33 -2.20 5.61
CA ALA A 104 9.52 -2.61 4.84
C ALA A 104 10.56 -1.51 4.70
N TYR A 105 10.12 -0.24 4.60
CA TYR A 105 10.93 0.86 4.11
C TYR A 105 11.12 1.99 5.13
N ALA A 106 10.79 1.78 6.42
CA ALA A 106 10.94 2.80 7.46
C ALA A 106 12.35 3.39 7.57
N ASP A 107 13.37 2.59 7.28
CA ASP A 107 14.79 2.98 7.34
C ASP A 107 15.41 3.16 5.94
N GLU A 108 14.60 3.12 4.88
CA GLU A 108 15.10 3.25 3.51
C GLU A 108 15.13 4.73 3.08
N PRO A 109 16.25 5.25 2.57
CA PRO A 109 16.29 6.59 2.00
C PRO A 109 15.52 6.60 0.68
N LEU A 110 14.33 7.18 0.69
CA LEU A 110 13.47 7.40 -0.47
C LEU A 110 13.32 8.89 -0.74
N GLU A 111 13.26 9.27 -2.03
CA GLU A 111 13.06 10.66 -2.44
C GLU A 111 11.72 11.20 -1.94
N GLN A 112 10.67 10.40 -2.09
CA GLN A 112 9.32 10.69 -1.63
C GLN A 112 8.45 9.44 -1.58
N ALA A 113 7.32 9.54 -0.88
CA ALA A 113 6.26 8.54 -0.91
C ALA A 113 4.91 9.17 -1.26
N LEU A 114 4.14 8.48 -2.09
CA LEU A 114 2.78 8.83 -2.49
C LEU A 114 1.84 7.72 -2.02
N PHE A 115 0.94 8.02 -1.11
CA PHE A 115 0.00 7.05 -0.56
C PHE A 115 -1.43 7.35 -0.99
N LEU A 116 -2.08 6.36 -1.60
CA LEU A 116 -3.49 6.40 -1.98
C LEU A 116 -4.32 5.55 -1.01
N SER A 117 -5.28 6.15 -0.32
CA SER A 117 -6.15 5.50 0.68
C SER A 117 -5.40 4.52 1.59
N PRO A 118 -4.31 4.94 2.26
CA PRO A 118 -3.37 4.02 2.90
C PRO A 118 -3.94 3.36 4.16
N VAL A 119 -3.70 2.07 4.34
CA VAL A 119 -3.84 1.41 5.64
C VAL A 119 -2.63 1.79 6.51
N LEU A 120 -2.85 2.71 7.45
CA LEU A 120 -1.79 3.26 8.32
C LEU A 120 -1.77 2.64 9.72
N ASP A 121 -2.83 1.93 10.08
CA ASP A 121 -2.98 1.19 11.34
C ASP A 121 -3.68 -0.15 11.06
N MET A 122 -2.90 -1.18 10.76
CA MET A 122 -3.42 -2.53 10.47
C MET A 122 -4.13 -3.15 11.67
N ARG A 123 -3.65 -2.88 12.89
CA ARG A 123 -4.32 -3.34 14.10
C ARG A 123 -5.74 -2.80 14.16
N ARG A 124 -5.89 -1.49 13.95
CA ARG A 124 -7.19 -0.81 13.96
C ARG A 124 -8.13 -1.38 12.90
N LEU A 125 -7.62 -1.61 11.68
CA LEU A 125 -8.41 -2.22 10.61
C LEU A 125 -8.91 -3.61 11.01
N ILE A 126 -8.05 -4.46 11.57
CA ILE A 126 -8.46 -5.80 12.04
C ILE A 126 -9.50 -5.69 13.16
N GLU A 127 -9.34 -4.78 14.12
CA GLU A 127 -10.30 -4.55 15.20
C GLU A 127 -11.66 -4.06 14.67
N ASN A 128 -11.66 -3.20 13.64
CA ASN A 128 -12.89 -2.79 12.96
C ASN A 128 -13.58 -3.97 12.26
N MET A 129 -12.82 -4.77 11.51
CA MET A 129 -13.37 -5.98 10.85
C MET A 129 -13.94 -6.97 11.89
N MET A 130 -13.27 -7.15 13.02
CA MET A 130 -13.80 -7.94 14.12
C MET A 130 -15.14 -7.40 14.62
N GLY A 131 -15.25 -6.07 14.77
CA GLY A 131 -16.50 -5.41 15.16
C GLY A 131 -17.62 -5.58 14.12
N TRP A 132 -17.31 -5.40 12.83
CA TRP A 132 -18.29 -5.54 11.75
C TRP A 132 -18.89 -6.95 11.65
N PHE A 133 -18.09 -7.97 11.97
CA PHE A 133 -18.49 -9.39 11.83
C PHE A 133 -18.77 -10.07 13.17
N GLY A 134 -18.86 -9.33 14.28
CA GLY A 134 -19.16 -9.88 15.59
C GLY A 134 -18.14 -10.89 16.09
N VAL A 135 -16.87 -10.70 15.75
CA VAL A 135 -15.75 -11.53 16.20
C VAL A 135 -15.12 -10.92 17.44
N THR A 136 -15.09 -11.64 18.57
CA THR A 136 -14.36 -11.20 19.76
C THR A 136 -12.90 -11.68 19.73
N GLN A 137 -12.05 -11.02 20.52
CA GLN A 137 -10.63 -11.43 20.63
C GLN A 137 -10.51 -12.85 21.20
N GLU A 138 -11.35 -13.21 22.16
CA GLU A 138 -11.38 -14.55 22.78
C GLU A 138 -11.76 -15.61 21.75
N ARG A 139 -12.74 -15.28 20.88
CA ARG A 139 -13.15 -16.17 19.79
C ARG A 139 -12.03 -16.35 18.78
N LEU A 140 -11.41 -15.25 18.32
CA LEU A 140 -10.31 -15.31 17.37
C LEU A 140 -9.09 -16.03 17.95
N CYS A 141 -8.78 -15.81 19.23
CA CYS A 141 -7.71 -16.52 19.93
C CYS A 141 -7.95 -18.04 19.99
N ARG A 142 -9.19 -18.46 20.28
CA ARG A 142 -9.56 -19.87 20.37
C ARG A 142 -9.59 -20.57 18.99
N GLU A 143 -10.18 -19.93 17.97
CA GLU A 143 -10.38 -20.51 16.65
C GLU A 143 -9.17 -20.33 15.72
N ARG A 144 -8.27 -19.43 16.06
CA ARG A 144 -7.00 -19.10 15.36
C ARG A 144 -7.18 -18.46 14.00
N ALA A 145 -8.19 -18.82 13.22
CA ALA A 145 -8.54 -18.26 11.93
C ALA A 145 -10.06 -18.24 11.77
N ILE A 146 -10.62 -17.11 11.33
CA ILE A 146 -12.06 -16.94 11.11
C ILE A 146 -12.25 -16.29 9.75
N GLU A 147 -12.88 -17.01 8.83
CA GLU A 147 -13.31 -16.47 7.55
C GLU A 147 -14.46 -15.48 7.74
N THR A 148 -14.38 -14.34 7.07
CA THR A 148 -15.41 -13.31 7.09
C THR A 148 -16.33 -13.41 5.86
N PRO A 149 -17.55 -12.88 5.91
CA PRO A 149 -18.46 -12.87 4.76
C PRO A 149 -17.92 -12.12 3.53
N THR A 150 -16.90 -11.29 3.68
CA THR A 150 -16.23 -10.57 2.58
C THR A 150 -15.11 -11.36 1.91
N GLY A 151 -14.86 -12.60 2.37
CA GLY A 151 -13.79 -13.46 1.85
C GLY A 151 -12.43 -13.24 2.49
N GLU A 152 -12.28 -12.23 3.35
CA GLU A 152 -11.07 -12.03 4.14
C GLU A 152 -11.05 -12.98 5.35
N THR A 153 -9.88 -13.47 5.72
CA THR A 153 -9.72 -14.30 6.91
C THR A 153 -8.99 -13.52 8.00
N LEU A 154 -9.62 -13.42 9.17
CA LEU A 154 -8.99 -12.90 10.37
C LEU A 154 -8.12 -13.98 11.00
N TYR A 155 -6.86 -13.64 11.30
CA TYR A 155 -5.92 -14.56 11.90
C TYR A 155 -5.42 -14.04 13.24
N TRP A 156 -5.43 -14.89 14.25
CA TRP A 156 -4.97 -14.53 15.59
C TRP A 156 -3.47 -14.17 15.63
N ASP A 157 -2.63 -14.96 14.99
CA ASP A 157 -1.18 -14.71 14.93
C ASP A 157 -0.84 -13.41 14.24
N TYR A 158 -1.58 -13.06 13.16
CA TYR A 158 -1.40 -11.79 12.48
C TYR A 158 -1.86 -10.60 13.32
N TYR A 159 -3.01 -10.73 14.00
CA TYR A 159 -3.47 -9.71 14.94
C TYR A 159 -2.48 -9.44 16.07
N CYS A 160 -1.93 -10.50 16.69
CA CYS A 160 -0.88 -10.37 17.69
C CYS A 160 0.36 -9.68 17.13
N TYR A 161 0.80 -10.10 15.94
CA TYR A 161 1.96 -9.51 15.28
C TYR A 161 1.83 -8.00 15.08
N VAL A 162 0.71 -7.54 14.50
CA VAL A 162 0.53 -6.10 14.23
C VAL A 162 0.37 -5.26 15.51
N LYS A 163 -0.10 -5.85 16.60
CA LYS A 163 -0.12 -5.20 17.92
C LYS A 163 1.30 -4.94 18.46
N GLU A 164 2.22 -5.87 18.24
CA GLU A 164 3.60 -5.80 18.71
C GLU A 164 4.49 -4.95 17.82
N HIS A 165 4.10 -4.78 16.54
CA HIS A 165 4.88 -4.09 15.51
C HIS A 165 4.14 -2.86 14.92
N PRO A 166 3.79 -1.84 15.73
CA PRO A 166 3.21 -0.61 15.20
C PRO A 166 4.25 0.18 14.39
N VAL A 167 3.79 1.02 13.46
CA VAL A 167 4.65 1.99 12.78
C VAL A 167 5.17 3.00 13.82
N ARG A 168 6.48 3.02 14.02
CA ARG A 168 7.14 3.88 15.02
C ARG A 168 7.91 5.03 14.42
N ARG A 169 8.27 4.93 13.15
CA ARG A 169 9.09 5.91 12.45
C ARG A 169 8.70 5.95 10.97
N TRP A 170 8.66 7.14 10.43
CA TRP A 170 8.54 7.37 8.99
C TRP A 170 9.08 8.76 8.68
N ASP A 171 10.24 8.85 8.02
CA ASP A 171 10.94 10.10 7.76
C ASP A 171 10.88 10.51 6.28
N THR A 172 10.36 9.66 5.40
CA THR A 172 10.24 9.96 3.97
C THR A 172 9.21 11.07 3.73
N PRO A 173 9.54 12.13 2.97
CA PRO A 173 8.58 13.14 2.55
C PRO A 173 7.37 12.49 1.87
N THR A 174 6.17 12.69 2.41
CA THR A 174 5.00 11.91 1.98
C THR A 174 3.81 12.81 1.64
N SER A 175 3.17 12.49 0.51
CA SER A 175 1.86 13.03 0.14
C SER A 175 0.81 11.91 0.19
N ILE A 176 -0.33 12.19 0.80
CA ILE A 176 -1.45 11.25 0.98
C ILE A 176 -2.67 11.79 0.25
N LEU A 177 -3.32 10.95 -0.56
CA LEU A 177 -4.65 11.18 -1.09
C LEU A 177 -5.61 10.15 -0.48
N CYS A 178 -6.70 10.59 0.13
CA CYS A 178 -7.72 9.71 0.70
C CYS A 178 -9.15 10.23 0.47
N GLY A 179 -10.11 9.34 0.64
CA GLY A 179 -11.53 9.66 0.65
C GLY A 179 -12.02 10.12 2.02
N GLY A 180 -12.95 11.10 2.03
CA GLY A 180 -13.60 11.55 3.27
C GLY A 180 -14.66 10.58 3.79
N ARG A 181 -15.11 9.65 2.92
CA ARG A 181 -16.07 8.58 3.25
C ARG A 181 -15.41 7.21 3.25
N ASP A 182 -14.11 7.16 3.49
CA ASP A 182 -13.36 5.90 3.56
C ASP A 182 -13.68 5.19 4.89
N GLU A 183 -14.38 4.06 4.81
CA GLU A 183 -14.76 3.24 5.96
C GLU A 183 -13.69 2.21 6.33
N LEU A 184 -12.76 1.91 5.42
CA LEU A 184 -11.66 0.97 5.65
C LEU A 184 -10.45 1.67 6.31
N CYS A 185 -10.12 2.86 5.80
CA CYS A 185 -9.01 3.69 6.28
C CYS A 185 -9.58 4.98 6.85
N GLU A 186 -10.00 4.92 8.10
CA GLU A 186 -10.70 6.02 8.79
C GLU A 186 -9.98 7.37 8.62
N PRO A 187 -10.66 8.44 8.19
CA PRO A 187 -10.04 9.75 7.97
C PRO A 187 -9.28 10.30 9.18
N ASP A 188 -9.74 10.00 10.39
CA ASP A 188 -9.09 10.42 11.64
C ASP A 188 -7.75 9.72 11.86
N VAL A 189 -7.63 8.43 11.49
CA VAL A 189 -6.38 7.68 11.55
C VAL A 189 -5.38 8.28 10.57
N THR A 190 -5.84 8.56 9.34
CA THR A 190 -5.02 9.19 8.30
C THR A 190 -4.56 10.59 8.70
N ALA A 191 -5.45 11.41 9.24
CA ALA A 191 -5.12 12.76 9.70
C ALA A 191 -4.13 12.75 10.88
N ARG A 192 -4.27 11.81 11.82
CA ARG A 192 -3.34 11.64 12.93
C ARG A 192 -1.94 11.25 12.43
N PHE A 193 -1.85 10.28 11.51
CA PHE A 193 -0.59 9.87 10.90
C PHE A 193 0.08 11.04 10.16
N ALA A 194 -0.69 11.77 9.34
CA ALA A 194 -0.18 12.90 8.58
C ALA A 194 0.41 13.99 9.51
N ARG A 195 -0.26 14.30 10.63
CA ARG A 195 0.26 15.26 11.63
C ARG A 195 1.53 14.74 12.31
N GLN A 196 1.54 13.45 12.69
CA GLN A 196 2.67 12.85 13.42
C GLN A 196 3.94 12.82 12.58
N TYR A 197 3.84 12.55 11.29
CA TYR A 197 4.99 12.37 10.40
C TYR A 197 5.17 13.53 9.39
N GLY A 198 4.42 14.63 9.54
CA GLY A 198 4.58 15.81 8.67
C GLY A 198 4.16 15.57 7.22
N CYS A 199 3.23 14.65 6.96
CA CYS A 199 2.79 14.34 5.61
C CYS A 199 1.83 15.40 5.06
N ARG A 200 1.91 15.68 3.76
CA ARG A 200 0.89 16.45 3.05
C ARG A 200 -0.35 15.59 2.87
N LEU A 201 -1.49 16.02 3.38
CA LEU A 201 -2.77 15.31 3.28
C LEU A 201 -3.74 16.03 2.36
N LEU A 202 -4.26 15.32 1.37
CA LEU A 202 -5.37 15.77 0.52
C LEU A 202 -6.55 14.79 0.70
N THR A 203 -7.65 15.30 1.22
CA THR A 203 -8.89 14.53 1.37
C THR A 203 -9.90 14.95 0.29
N ARG A 204 -10.51 13.96 -0.35
CA ARG A 204 -11.66 14.15 -1.25
C ARG A 204 -12.95 13.82 -0.49
N PRO A 205 -13.74 14.82 -0.06
CA PRO A 205 -14.82 14.63 0.92
C PRO A 205 -15.86 13.60 0.49
N GLU A 206 -16.13 13.50 -0.81
CA GLU A 206 -17.17 12.60 -1.35
C GLU A 206 -16.66 11.22 -1.76
N ALA A 207 -15.34 11.02 -1.81
CA ALA A 207 -14.74 9.75 -2.22
C ALA A 207 -14.76 8.74 -1.07
N GLY A 208 -14.94 7.47 -1.43
CA GLY A 208 -14.74 6.32 -0.54
C GLY A 208 -13.28 5.83 -0.59
N HIS A 209 -13.09 4.55 -0.21
CA HIS A 209 -11.77 3.91 -0.22
C HIS A 209 -11.21 3.75 -1.64
N TYR A 210 -12.06 3.37 -2.57
CA TYR A 210 -11.68 3.04 -3.95
C TYR A 210 -11.89 4.23 -4.87
N PHE A 211 -10.81 4.72 -5.48
CA PHE A 211 -10.84 5.76 -6.51
C PHE A 211 -11.11 5.13 -7.87
N HIS A 212 -12.38 4.99 -8.25
CA HIS A 212 -12.80 4.25 -9.45
C HIS A 212 -13.80 5.02 -10.36
N THR A 213 -14.49 6.03 -9.83
CA THR A 213 -15.36 6.85 -10.66
C THR A 213 -14.55 7.82 -11.53
N PRO A 214 -15.08 8.29 -12.69
CA PRO A 214 -14.36 9.24 -13.53
C PRO A 214 -13.87 10.49 -12.80
N LYS A 215 -14.68 11.01 -11.85
CA LYS A 215 -14.32 12.17 -11.03
C LYS A 215 -13.19 11.89 -10.05
N GLU A 216 -13.19 10.70 -9.46
CA GLU A 216 -12.14 10.27 -8.52
C GLU A 216 -10.84 9.95 -9.26
N LEU A 217 -10.91 9.31 -10.43
CA LEU A 217 -9.74 9.04 -11.28
C LEU A 217 -9.12 10.33 -11.80
N GLU A 218 -9.91 11.33 -12.15
CA GLU A 218 -9.40 12.65 -12.51
C GLU A 218 -8.72 13.34 -11.32
N ALA A 219 -9.30 13.26 -10.12
CA ALA A 219 -8.68 13.78 -8.90
C ALA A 219 -7.35 13.06 -8.57
N LEU A 220 -7.30 11.74 -8.78
CA LEU A 220 -6.08 10.95 -8.63
C LEU A 220 -5.02 11.38 -9.65
N ARG A 221 -5.37 11.54 -10.93
CA ARG A 221 -4.48 12.02 -11.99
C ARG A 221 -3.87 13.38 -11.65
N GLN A 222 -4.70 14.33 -11.24
CA GLN A 222 -4.25 15.68 -10.85
C GLN A 222 -3.30 15.64 -9.66
N TRP A 223 -3.63 14.83 -8.64
CA TRP A 223 -2.77 14.68 -7.46
C TRP A 223 -1.42 14.05 -7.81
N LEU A 224 -1.38 13.00 -8.63
CA LEU A 224 -0.15 12.37 -9.09
C LEU A 224 0.73 13.35 -9.87
N THR A 225 0.13 14.09 -10.82
CA THR A 225 0.84 15.09 -11.63
C THR A 225 1.43 16.23 -10.78
N ALA A 226 0.73 16.63 -9.72
CA ALA A 226 1.18 17.70 -8.82
C ALA A 226 2.18 17.23 -7.75
N SER A 227 2.27 15.92 -7.50
CA SER A 227 3.09 15.35 -6.43
C SER A 227 4.41 14.74 -6.92
N LEU A 228 4.51 14.37 -8.21
CA LEU A 228 5.75 13.95 -8.87
C LEU A 228 6.53 15.16 -9.41
#